data_2601695d8a80600068730b4af2404582
#
_entry.id   2601695d8a80600068730b4af2404582
#
_cell.length_a   1.000
_cell.length_b   1.000
_cell.length_c   1.000
_cell.angle_alpha   90.00
_cell.angle_beta   90.00
_cell.angle_gamma   90.00
#
_symmetry.space_group_name_H-M   'P 1'
#
loop_
_entity.id
_entity.type
_entity.pdbx_description
1 polymer ?
#
loop_
_entity_poly.entity_id
_entity_poly.type
_entity_poly.pdbx_seq_one_letter_code
_entity_poly.pdbx_strand_id
1 'polypeptide(L)'
;YIITILSYKQNSAQNSKKLLFLFLHIYSFFCIFIYFSLLAPLTRHSKHDTVFFMKTTLIKEILVSQPDGRDVTVHGWVRTKRETKNLIFLQINDGSCFASIQVTLDRDAGIDPAILDELKKATTGASVRVNGKLVESPASGQAVEIQALSLTVLGEAPAETYPLQKKNHSFEFLRENAHLRARTNTFGAIARMRSQMAYAVHVFFQERGFHYVHTPIITASDCEGAGEMFQVTTLDLGGLARSTPKSGEDAVDFSRDFFGKPANLTVSGQLEAETYATAVSRVYTFGPTFRAENSNTTRHLAEVWMIEPEIAFCDITENMNVAEEFIKFLLTWALEKCAEDMAFFDARIQPGLIETLKKVVSSNFVRITYTEAIEQLEKNATAFEFKPFWGCDLQSEHEKYLTEIVYKGPVIVTDYPREIKAFYMKLNDDGKTVRAMDMLVPGLGEIIGGSEREENLEKLEKRITDMNLDPDDYWWYLDLRRYGSVPHAGFGLGFERLLLYITGMGNIRDVIPFPRAPKLADF
;
A
#
# COMPACT_ATOMS: atom_id res chain seq x y z
N TYR A 1 32.81 30.60 10.80
CA TYR A 1 33.28 31.25 12.05
C TYR A 1 34.45 30.53 12.74
N ILE A 2 34.75 29.25 12.43
CA ILE A 2 35.89 28.49 13.00
C ILE A 2 37.17 28.65 12.16
N ILE A 3 37.06 28.95 10.89
CA ILE A 3 38.23 29.07 9.97
C ILE A 3 38.96 30.44 10.08
N THR A 4 38.32 31.47 10.63
CA THR A 4 38.91 32.81 10.78
C THR A 4 39.79 32.98 12.04
N ILE A 5 39.80 31.99 12.95
CA ILE A 5 40.56 32.08 14.23
C ILE A 5 41.99 31.51 14.11
N LEU A 6 42.31 30.78 13.05
CA LEU A 6 43.62 30.13 12.88
C LEU A 6 44.69 30.98 12.17
N SER A 7 44.37 32.20 11.73
CA SER A 7 45.31 33.06 11.03
C SER A 7 45.95 34.17 11.92
N TYR A 8 45.71 34.19 13.21
CA TYR A 8 46.27 35.20 14.14
C TYR A 8 47.23 34.58 15.16
N LYS A 9 48.33 34.04 14.70
CA LYS A 9 49.49 33.72 15.53
C LYS A 9 50.62 34.66 15.16
N GLN A 10 50.71 35.78 15.85
CA GLN A 10 51.93 36.47 16.26
C GLN A 10 51.55 37.80 16.92
N ASN A 11 51.62 37.89 18.24
CA ASN A 11 52.21 38.91 19.06
C ASN A 11 51.54 39.01 20.45
N SER A 12 52.42 38.91 21.46
CA SER A 12 52.38 39.42 22.81
C SER A 12 51.60 38.63 23.89
N ALA A 13 52.34 38.32 24.95
CA ALA A 13 51.95 37.63 26.19
C ALA A 13 50.79 38.29 26.98
N GLN A 14 50.27 39.42 26.55
CA GLN A 14 49.20 40.15 27.21
C GLN A 14 47.80 39.71 26.74
N ASN A 15 47.69 39.00 25.58
CA ASN A 15 46.43 38.50 25.08
C ASN A 15 46.06 37.09 25.54
N SER A 16 47.02 36.34 26.11
CA SER A 16 46.75 34.98 26.60
C SER A 16 45.84 34.95 27.84
N LYS A 17 45.93 35.98 28.71
CA LYS A 17 45.02 36.07 29.89
C LYS A 17 43.59 36.46 29.50
N LYS A 18 43.40 37.30 28.51
CA LYS A 18 42.04 37.63 27.99
C LYS A 18 41.40 36.46 27.26
N LEU A 19 42.19 35.68 26.51
CA LEU A 19 41.72 34.50 25.82
C LEU A 19 41.33 33.37 26.78
N LEU A 20 42.12 33.19 27.87
CA LEU A 20 41.83 32.21 28.90
C LEU A 20 40.55 32.59 29.70
N PHE A 21 40.36 33.92 29.95
CA PHE A 21 39.14 34.41 30.60
C PHE A 21 37.90 34.26 29.72
N LEU A 22 38.01 34.44 28.39
CA LEU A 22 36.93 34.22 27.46
C LEU A 22 36.58 32.72 27.32
N PHE A 23 37.59 31.84 27.28
CA PHE A 23 37.40 30.39 27.27
C PHE A 23 36.75 29.89 28.57
N LEU A 24 37.12 30.39 29.73
CA LEU A 24 36.50 30.03 31.01
C LEU A 24 35.04 30.53 31.09
N HIS A 25 34.71 31.70 30.53
CA HIS A 25 33.34 32.19 30.50
C HIS A 25 32.46 31.41 29.49
N ILE A 26 32.99 31.04 28.32
CA ILE A 26 32.28 30.19 27.36
C ILE A 26 32.08 28.79 27.93
N TYR A 27 33.06 28.21 28.59
CA TYR A 27 32.96 26.90 29.25
C TYR A 27 31.96 26.91 30.42
N SER A 28 31.96 27.98 31.21
CA SER A 28 30.97 28.17 32.27
C SER A 28 29.56 28.34 31.74
N PHE A 29 29.37 29.09 30.62
CA PHE A 29 28.06 29.22 29.99
C PHE A 29 27.58 27.90 29.35
N PHE A 30 28.49 27.12 28.77
CA PHE A 30 28.16 25.80 28.21
C PHE A 30 27.84 24.79 29.29
N CYS A 31 28.56 24.78 30.41
CA CYS A 31 28.27 23.92 31.56
C CYS A 31 26.97 24.31 32.27
N ILE A 32 26.64 25.60 32.37
CA ILE A 32 25.37 26.08 32.91
C ILE A 32 24.21 25.70 31.97
N PHE A 33 24.40 25.77 30.66
CA PHE A 33 23.37 25.35 29.68
C PHE A 33 23.11 23.84 29.70
N ILE A 34 24.19 23.03 29.87
CA ILE A 34 24.06 21.57 30.01
C ILE A 34 23.45 21.23 31.39
N TYR A 35 23.79 21.95 32.46
CA TYR A 35 23.23 21.72 33.80
C TYR A 35 21.75 22.11 33.87
N PHE A 36 21.33 23.18 33.20
CA PHE A 36 19.90 23.53 33.08
C PHE A 36 19.13 22.59 32.12
N SER A 37 19.79 21.99 31.12
CA SER A 37 19.17 20.96 30.25
C SER A 37 19.01 19.61 30.96
N LEU A 38 19.83 19.32 31.98
CA LEU A 38 19.77 18.08 32.77
C LEU A 38 18.92 18.19 34.04
N LEU A 39 18.58 19.42 34.46
CA LEU A 39 17.72 19.68 35.63
C LEU A 39 16.33 20.22 35.26
N ALA A 40 16.02 20.32 33.97
CA ALA A 40 14.63 20.44 33.56
C ALA A 40 13.92 19.17 34.07
N PRO A 41 12.96 19.26 35.00
CA PRO A 41 12.15 18.10 35.28
C PRO A 41 11.56 17.66 33.96
N LEU A 42 11.50 16.36 33.71
CA LEU A 42 10.65 15.74 32.72
C LEU A 42 9.19 16.14 33.05
N THR A 43 8.89 17.41 32.91
CA THR A 43 7.51 17.81 32.79
C THR A 43 6.99 17.07 31.56
N ARG A 44 6.16 16.08 31.85
CA ARG A 44 5.27 15.48 30.86
C ARG A 44 4.98 16.55 29.81
N HIS A 45 5.35 16.29 28.57
CA HIS A 45 4.75 16.98 27.45
C HIS A 45 3.25 16.91 27.71
N SER A 46 2.68 17.99 28.19
CA SER A 46 1.27 18.23 27.99
C SER A 46 1.14 18.10 26.48
N LYS A 47 0.46 17.07 26.06
CA LYS A 47 -0.09 17.01 24.72
C LYS A 47 -0.78 18.34 24.52
N HIS A 48 -0.15 19.27 23.82
CA HIS A 48 -0.89 20.24 23.07
C HIS A 48 -1.60 19.42 21.99
N ASP A 49 -2.66 18.75 22.42
CA ASP A 49 -3.75 18.39 21.55
C ASP A 49 -4.28 19.72 21.01
N THR A 50 -3.59 20.29 20.03
CA THR A 50 -4.24 21.18 19.07
C THR A 50 -5.11 20.25 18.27
N VAL A 51 -6.22 19.81 18.91
CA VAL A 51 -7.30 19.13 18.22
C VAL A 51 -7.80 20.18 17.24
N PHE A 52 -7.41 20.07 16.00
CA PHE A 52 -8.11 20.70 14.90
C PHE A 52 -9.53 20.10 14.94
N PHE A 53 -10.42 20.77 15.66
CA PHE A 53 -11.84 20.47 15.62
C PHE A 53 -12.32 20.74 14.20
N MET A 54 -12.31 19.72 13.36
CA MET A 54 -13.17 19.73 12.21
C MET A 54 -14.60 19.92 12.75
N LYS A 55 -15.32 20.91 12.24
CA LYS A 55 -16.67 21.29 12.71
C LYS A 55 -17.71 20.16 12.62
N THR A 56 -17.36 19.04 12.04
CA THR A 56 -18.22 17.88 11.77
C THR A 56 -17.80 16.71 12.62
N THR A 57 -18.68 16.24 13.50
CA THR A 57 -18.50 14.97 14.23
C THR A 57 -18.74 13.80 13.27
N LEU A 58 -17.83 12.84 13.25
CA LEU A 58 -17.98 11.66 12.40
C LEU A 58 -19.05 10.71 12.97
N ILE A 59 -19.77 10.04 12.07
CA ILE A 59 -20.80 9.06 12.46
C ILE A 59 -20.21 7.95 13.35
N LYS A 60 -18.99 7.46 13.09
CA LYS A 60 -18.31 6.49 13.93
C LYS A 60 -18.14 6.94 15.40
N GLU A 61 -17.95 8.24 15.63
CA GLU A 61 -17.80 8.81 16.97
C GLU A 61 -19.14 8.91 17.69
N ILE A 62 -20.20 9.22 16.93
CA ILE A 62 -21.57 9.30 17.45
C ILE A 62 -22.08 7.91 17.85
N LEU A 63 -21.83 6.89 17.02
CA LEU A 63 -22.30 5.53 17.27
C LEU A 63 -21.76 4.91 18.56
N VAL A 64 -20.59 5.37 19.05
CA VAL A 64 -20.00 4.91 20.33
C VAL A 64 -20.27 5.87 21.50
N SER A 65 -20.99 6.97 21.25
CA SER A 65 -21.34 7.95 22.29
C SER A 65 -22.50 7.49 23.15
N GLN A 66 -22.60 8.04 24.37
CA GLN A 66 -23.75 7.81 25.25
C GLN A 66 -24.99 8.60 24.75
N PRO A 67 -26.19 8.03 24.85
CA PRO A 67 -27.45 8.68 24.50
C PRO A 67 -27.89 9.67 25.59
N ASP A 68 -27.21 10.81 25.69
CA ASP A 68 -27.39 11.79 26.75
C ASP A 68 -28.36 12.92 26.38
N GLY A 69 -29.03 12.82 25.26
CA GLY A 69 -30.00 13.82 24.77
C GLY A 69 -29.37 15.12 24.25
N ARG A 70 -28.04 15.16 24.12
CA ARG A 70 -27.34 16.34 23.57
C ARG A 70 -27.71 16.60 22.13
N ASP A 71 -27.52 17.85 21.73
CA ASP A 71 -27.62 18.24 20.34
C ASP A 71 -26.41 17.74 19.53
N VAL A 72 -26.66 17.11 18.41
CA VAL A 72 -25.65 16.64 17.47
C VAL A 72 -25.98 17.10 16.06
N THR A 73 -24.92 17.33 15.27
CA THR A 73 -25.02 17.61 13.85
C THR A 73 -24.25 16.56 13.07
N VAL A 74 -24.92 15.88 12.15
CA VAL A 74 -24.29 14.92 11.23
C VAL A 74 -24.42 15.36 9.78
N HIS A 75 -23.43 15.00 9.00
CA HIS A 75 -23.43 15.11 7.55
C HIS A 75 -23.21 13.72 6.95
N GLY A 76 -23.81 13.44 5.81
CA GLY A 76 -23.59 12.16 5.14
C GLY A 76 -24.54 11.96 3.96
N TRP A 77 -24.49 10.76 3.43
CA TRP A 77 -25.34 10.34 2.32
C TRP A 77 -26.44 9.42 2.79
N VAL A 78 -27.66 9.65 2.30
CA VAL A 78 -28.82 8.78 2.57
C VAL A 78 -28.59 7.41 1.93
N ARG A 79 -28.55 6.38 2.75
CA ARG A 79 -28.47 4.96 2.31
C ARG A 79 -29.85 4.41 2.03
N THR A 80 -30.77 4.62 2.95
CA THR A 80 -32.17 4.20 2.81
C THR A 80 -33.09 5.19 3.48
N LYS A 81 -34.29 5.32 2.94
CA LYS A 81 -35.42 6.01 3.54
C LYS A 81 -36.58 5.04 3.67
N ARG A 82 -37.24 5.01 4.81
CA ARG A 82 -38.45 4.24 5.08
C ARG A 82 -39.46 5.12 5.82
N GLU A 83 -40.70 5.06 5.41
CA GLU A 83 -41.79 5.80 6.02
C GLU A 83 -42.85 4.83 6.55
N THR A 84 -43.35 5.12 7.73
CA THR A 84 -44.55 4.53 8.33
C THR A 84 -45.61 5.59 8.48
N LYS A 85 -46.78 5.24 9.06
CA LYS A 85 -47.84 6.21 9.29
C LYS A 85 -47.36 7.39 10.15
N ASN A 86 -46.57 7.13 11.20
CA ASN A 86 -46.21 8.10 12.24
C ASN A 86 -44.72 8.49 12.20
N LEU A 87 -43.85 7.64 11.66
CA LEU A 87 -42.38 7.83 11.71
C LEU A 87 -41.74 7.75 10.33
N ILE A 88 -40.74 8.60 10.12
CA ILE A 88 -39.83 8.55 8.97
C ILE A 88 -38.44 8.16 9.48
N PHE A 89 -37.81 7.21 8.82
CA PHE A 89 -36.47 6.70 9.13
C PHE A 89 -35.55 6.96 7.97
N LEU A 90 -34.40 7.57 8.26
CA LEU A 90 -33.28 7.69 7.32
C LEU A 90 -32.07 6.94 7.89
N GLN A 91 -31.41 6.18 7.05
CA GLN A 91 -30.08 5.64 7.35
C GLN A 91 -29.05 6.52 6.66
N ILE A 92 -28.19 7.17 7.43
CA ILE A 92 -27.18 8.09 6.94
C ILE A 92 -25.78 7.53 7.23
N ASN A 93 -24.89 7.62 6.26
CA ASN A 93 -23.51 7.17 6.38
C ASN A 93 -22.58 8.23 5.79
N ASP A 94 -21.50 8.56 6.50
CA ASP A 94 -20.47 9.52 6.08
C ASP A 94 -19.18 8.83 5.57
N GLY A 95 -19.16 7.50 5.52
CA GLY A 95 -18.00 6.70 5.11
C GLY A 95 -16.99 6.42 6.22
N SER A 96 -17.12 7.05 7.40
CA SER A 96 -16.17 6.89 8.50
C SER A 96 -16.13 5.49 9.13
N CYS A 97 -17.22 4.72 8.99
CA CYS A 97 -17.36 3.34 9.44
C CYS A 97 -18.34 2.56 8.54
N PHE A 98 -18.46 1.27 8.78
CA PHE A 98 -19.39 0.42 8.03
C PHE A 98 -20.85 0.74 8.38
N ALA A 99 -21.13 0.90 9.67
CA ALA A 99 -22.49 1.17 10.18
C ALA A 99 -23.01 2.55 9.74
N SER A 100 -24.32 2.67 9.61
CA SER A 100 -25.02 3.93 9.39
C SER A 100 -25.71 4.37 10.67
N ILE A 101 -25.86 5.69 10.87
CA ILE A 101 -26.68 6.22 11.95
C ILE A 101 -28.16 6.29 11.48
N GLN A 102 -29.08 5.84 12.33
CA GLN A 102 -30.50 6.04 12.11
C GLN A 102 -30.90 7.44 12.54
N VAL A 103 -31.65 8.09 11.68
CA VAL A 103 -32.31 9.38 11.95
C VAL A 103 -33.81 9.14 11.92
N THR A 104 -34.51 9.60 12.96
CA THR A 104 -35.96 9.46 13.11
C THR A 104 -36.63 10.83 13.11
N LEU A 105 -37.78 10.91 12.47
CA LEU A 105 -38.67 12.07 12.50
C LEU A 105 -40.10 11.60 12.85
N ASP A 106 -40.65 12.18 13.89
CA ASP A 106 -42.00 11.87 14.36
C ASP A 106 -43.03 12.85 13.76
N ARG A 107 -43.95 12.30 12.96
CA ARG A 107 -45.03 13.10 12.33
C ARG A 107 -46.05 13.61 13.33
N ASP A 108 -46.27 12.89 14.41
CA ASP A 108 -47.23 13.25 15.44
C ASP A 108 -46.71 14.38 16.34
N ALA A 109 -45.38 14.57 16.40
CA ALA A 109 -44.75 15.71 17.10
C ALA A 109 -44.84 17.05 16.34
N GLY A 110 -45.42 17.07 15.14
CA GLY A 110 -45.58 18.28 14.33
C GLY A 110 -44.31 18.65 13.57
N ILE A 111 -44.00 17.92 12.49
CA ILE A 111 -42.86 18.25 11.63
C ILE A 111 -43.09 19.55 10.89
N ASP A 112 -42.12 20.48 10.93
CA ASP A 112 -42.12 21.69 10.14
C ASP A 112 -42.35 21.38 8.64
N PRO A 113 -43.30 22.04 7.95
CA PRO A 113 -43.53 21.85 6.53
C PRO A 113 -42.25 21.96 5.67
N ALA A 114 -41.29 22.82 6.05
CA ALA A 114 -40.03 22.98 5.37
C ALA A 114 -39.18 21.68 5.43
N ILE A 115 -39.22 20.95 6.55
CA ILE A 115 -38.52 19.66 6.67
C ILE A 115 -39.20 18.60 5.78
N LEU A 116 -40.51 18.62 5.65
CA LEU A 116 -41.25 17.70 4.77
C LEU A 116 -40.87 17.91 3.29
N ASP A 117 -40.65 19.15 2.87
CA ASP A 117 -40.20 19.43 1.51
C ASP A 117 -38.75 18.96 1.27
N GLU A 118 -37.85 19.14 2.23
CA GLU A 118 -36.49 18.58 2.17
C GLU A 118 -36.51 17.05 2.16
N LEU A 119 -37.39 16.41 2.94
CA LEU A 119 -37.53 14.95 2.94
C LEU A 119 -37.94 14.37 1.57
N LYS A 120 -38.71 15.09 0.77
CA LYS A 120 -39.05 14.64 -0.60
C LYS A 120 -37.79 14.51 -1.48
N LYS A 121 -36.80 15.38 -1.26
CA LYS A 121 -35.53 15.43 -1.98
C LYS A 121 -34.50 14.44 -1.40
N ALA A 122 -34.66 14.01 -0.14
CA ALA A 122 -33.75 13.09 0.55
C ALA A 122 -33.92 11.64 0.04
N THR A 123 -33.58 11.42 -1.23
CA THR A 123 -33.56 10.12 -1.89
C THR A 123 -32.26 9.37 -1.61
N THR A 124 -32.18 8.07 -1.97
CA THR A 124 -30.95 7.29 -1.86
C THR A 124 -29.82 7.98 -2.63
N GLY A 125 -28.69 8.22 -1.97
CA GLY A 125 -27.54 8.90 -2.54
C GLY A 125 -27.52 10.43 -2.32
N ALA A 126 -28.64 11.05 -1.91
CA ALA A 126 -28.65 12.48 -1.58
C ALA A 126 -27.74 12.76 -0.37
N SER A 127 -27.03 13.87 -0.40
CA SER A 127 -26.25 14.34 0.75
C SER A 127 -27.10 15.25 1.63
N VAL A 128 -26.99 15.04 2.94
CA VAL A 128 -27.83 15.73 3.94
C VAL A 128 -27.02 16.23 5.12
N ARG A 129 -27.53 17.29 5.74
CA ARG A 129 -27.16 17.73 7.09
C ARG A 129 -28.37 17.53 7.99
N VAL A 130 -28.17 16.90 9.13
CA VAL A 130 -29.21 16.69 10.15
C VAL A 130 -28.73 17.24 11.47
N ASN A 131 -29.57 18.08 12.12
CA ASN A 131 -29.39 18.44 13.52
C ASN A 131 -30.49 17.75 14.33
N GLY A 132 -30.15 17.23 15.48
CA GLY A 132 -31.14 16.55 16.33
C GLY A 132 -30.57 16.13 17.68
N LYS A 133 -31.39 15.44 18.45
CA LYS A 133 -31.04 14.91 19.77
C LYS A 133 -30.48 13.49 19.62
N LEU A 134 -29.34 13.22 20.27
CA LEU A 134 -28.79 11.86 20.38
C LEU A 134 -29.52 11.10 21.49
N VAL A 135 -30.27 10.09 21.13
CA VAL A 135 -31.10 9.32 22.04
C VAL A 135 -30.80 7.81 21.95
N GLU A 136 -31.23 7.08 22.99
CA GLU A 136 -31.20 5.61 22.94
C GLU A 136 -32.11 5.10 21.82
N SER A 137 -31.61 4.15 21.03
CA SER A 137 -32.42 3.55 19.98
C SER A 137 -33.27 2.39 20.52
N PRO A 138 -34.58 2.39 20.28
CA PRO A 138 -35.42 1.27 20.63
C PRO A 138 -35.24 0.06 19.69
N ALA A 139 -34.53 0.24 18.58
CA ALA A 139 -34.33 -0.80 17.59
C ALA A 139 -33.17 -1.74 17.98
N SER A 140 -33.36 -3.03 17.79
CA SER A 140 -32.28 -4.00 17.96
C SER A 140 -31.16 -3.77 16.95
N GLY A 141 -29.90 -3.90 17.39
CA GLY A 141 -28.72 -3.80 16.53
C GLY A 141 -28.11 -2.41 16.42
N GLN A 142 -28.62 -1.41 17.12
CA GLN A 142 -28.01 -0.08 17.28
C GLN A 142 -28.26 0.48 18.68
N ALA A 143 -27.25 1.09 19.29
CA ALA A 143 -27.36 1.65 20.63
C ALA A 143 -28.02 3.03 20.65
N VAL A 144 -27.75 3.83 19.62
CA VAL A 144 -28.17 5.24 19.55
C VAL A 144 -28.83 5.57 18.21
N GLU A 145 -29.69 6.58 18.23
CA GLU A 145 -30.26 7.19 17.02
C GLU A 145 -30.38 8.71 17.20
N ILE A 146 -30.65 9.41 16.12
CA ILE A 146 -30.83 10.86 16.13
C ILE A 146 -32.33 11.17 15.91
N GLN A 147 -32.97 11.78 16.91
CA GLN A 147 -34.27 12.43 16.73
C GLN A 147 -34.06 13.77 16.05
N ALA A 148 -34.40 13.86 14.77
CA ALA A 148 -34.11 15.06 13.98
C ALA A 148 -34.98 16.24 14.40
N LEU A 149 -34.31 17.38 14.60
CA LEU A 149 -34.95 18.70 14.78
C LEU A 149 -34.94 19.51 13.48
N SER A 150 -33.95 19.29 12.63
CA SER A 150 -33.90 19.86 11.28
C SER A 150 -33.17 18.91 10.31
N LEU A 151 -33.54 19.02 9.04
CA LEU A 151 -32.90 18.31 7.93
C LEU A 151 -32.77 19.28 6.76
N THR A 152 -31.60 19.28 6.14
CA THR A 152 -31.32 20.05 4.91
C THR A 152 -30.69 19.13 3.91
N VAL A 153 -31.21 19.06 2.70
CA VAL A 153 -30.57 18.39 1.57
C VAL A 153 -29.52 19.33 1.00
N LEU A 154 -28.25 18.90 1.03
CA LEU A 154 -27.12 19.66 0.51
C LEU A 154 -26.89 19.40 -0.98
N GLY A 155 -27.23 18.20 -1.44
CA GLY A 155 -27.17 17.82 -2.84
C GLY A 155 -28.16 16.69 -3.12
N GLU A 156 -28.96 16.87 -4.14
CA GLU A 156 -29.96 15.89 -4.56
C GLU A 156 -29.34 14.73 -5.34
N ALA A 157 -30.00 13.57 -5.31
CA ALA A 157 -29.68 12.41 -6.14
C ALA A 157 -30.99 11.92 -6.78
N PRO A 158 -31.37 12.48 -7.96
CA PRO A 158 -32.63 12.11 -8.61
C PRO A 158 -32.72 10.61 -8.85
N ALA A 159 -33.80 9.98 -8.38
CA ALA A 159 -33.94 8.53 -8.40
C ALA A 159 -33.93 7.97 -9.82
N GLU A 160 -34.34 8.74 -10.80
CA GLU A 160 -34.41 8.37 -12.21
C GLU A 160 -33.04 8.21 -12.87
N THR A 161 -32.04 8.95 -12.39
CA THR A 161 -30.71 9.02 -13.01
C THR A 161 -29.59 8.49 -12.11
N TYR A 162 -29.80 8.41 -10.79
CA TYR A 162 -28.79 7.91 -9.87
C TYR A 162 -28.55 6.41 -10.09
N PRO A 163 -27.34 5.96 -10.49
CA PRO A 163 -27.12 4.59 -10.93
C PRO A 163 -27.11 3.57 -9.78
N LEU A 164 -26.73 3.99 -8.56
CA LEU A 164 -26.57 3.09 -7.41
C LEU A 164 -27.86 2.99 -6.58
N GLN A 165 -28.91 2.46 -7.20
CA GLN A 165 -30.19 2.23 -6.57
C GLN A 165 -30.12 1.12 -5.50
N LYS A 166 -31.10 1.03 -4.61
CA LYS A 166 -31.25 -0.01 -3.59
C LYS A 166 -31.53 -1.37 -4.21
N LYS A 167 -30.55 -1.95 -4.88
CA LYS A 167 -30.58 -3.31 -5.47
C LYS A 167 -29.16 -3.88 -5.47
N ASN A 168 -29.05 -5.18 -5.71
CA ASN A 168 -27.73 -5.77 -5.95
C ASN A 168 -27.19 -5.31 -7.31
N HIS A 169 -25.95 -4.88 -7.32
CA HIS A 169 -25.20 -4.51 -8.52
C HIS A 169 -24.09 -5.53 -8.73
N SER A 170 -23.84 -5.91 -9.98
CA SER A 170 -22.68 -6.75 -10.32
C SER A 170 -21.38 -5.95 -10.17
N PHE A 171 -20.27 -6.64 -9.95
CA PHE A 171 -18.96 -5.97 -9.88
C PHE A 171 -18.58 -5.33 -11.22
N GLU A 172 -18.99 -5.90 -12.36
CA GLU A 172 -18.81 -5.33 -13.69
C GLU A 172 -19.47 -3.95 -13.78
N PHE A 173 -20.76 -3.86 -13.44
CA PHE A 173 -21.47 -2.58 -13.39
C PHE A 173 -20.79 -1.56 -12.45
N LEU A 174 -20.26 -2.02 -11.30
CA LEU A 174 -19.58 -1.14 -10.36
C LEU A 174 -18.19 -0.71 -10.86
N ARG A 175 -17.53 -1.49 -11.74
CA ARG A 175 -16.30 -1.05 -12.44
C ARG A 175 -16.59 0.03 -13.46
N GLU A 176 -17.68 -0.08 -14.22
CA GLU A 176 -18.14 0.96 -15.15
C GLU A 176 -18.54 2.26 -14.43
N ASN A 177 -18.92 2.15 -13.15
CA ASN A 177 -19.28 3.28 -12.30
C ASN A 177 -18.24 3.52 -11.18
N ALA A 178 -16.95 3.38 -11.49
CA ALA A 178 -15.88 3.42 -10.49
C ALA A 178 -15.88 4.71 -9.65
N HIS A 179 -16.22 5.85 -10.24
CA HIS A 179 -16.33 7.15 -9.58
C HIS A 179 -17.43 7.24 -8.50
N LEU A 180 -18.41 6.34 -8.52
CA LEU A 180 -19.49 6.27 -7.53
C LEU A 180 -19.44 5.02 -6.65
N ARG A 181 -18.73 3.96 -7.06
CA ARG A 181 -18.79 2.66 -6.39
C ARG A 181 -18.38 2.70 -4.92
N ALA A 182 -17.52 3.65 -4.50
CA ALA A 182 -17.16 3.85 -3.10
C ALA A 182 -18.37 4.15 -2.18
N ARG A 183 -19.49 4.57 -2.74
CA ARG A 183 -20.75 4.76 -2.01
C ARG A 183 -21.46 3.44 -1.68
N THR A 184 -21.02 2.30 -2.21
CA THR A 184 -21.54 0.97 -1.83
C THR A 184 -20.87 0.45 -0.57
N ASN A 185 -21.51 -0.51 0.10
CA ASN A 185 -20.94 -1.10 1.32
C ASN A 185 -19.60 -1.79 1.02
N THR A 186 -19.54 -2.60 -0.06
CA THR A 186 -18.34 -3.35 -0.44
C THR A 186 -17.17 -2.40 -0.72
N PHE A 187 -17.36 -1.42 -1.60
CA PHE A 187 -16.25 -0.53 -1.99
C PHE A 187 -15.94 0.53 -0.94
N GLY A 188 -16.89 0.90 -0.08
CA GLY A 188 -16.62 1.69 1.12
C GLY A 188 -15.75 0.93 2.12
N ALA A 189 -16.03 -0.36 2.35
CA ALA A 189 -15.21 -1.23 3.19
C ALA A 189 -13.80 -1.42 2.61
N ILE A 190 -13.67 -1.66 1.30
CA ILE A 190 -12.38 -1.76 0.61
C ILE A 190 -11.58 -0.45 0.74
N ALA A 191 -12.22 0.71 0.59
CA ALA A 191 -11.53 2.00 0.70
C ALA A 191 -10.97 2.23 2.12
N ARG A 192 -11.73 1.90 3.16
CA ARG A 192 -11.27 1.96 4.56
C ARG A 192 -10.14 0.96 4.82
N MET A 193 -10.31 -0.30 4.36
CA MET A 193 -9.28 -1.34 4.47
C MET A 193 -7.99 -0.90 3.80
N ARG A 194 -8.05 -0.43 2.55
CA ARG A 194 -6.88 0.07 1.82
C ARG A 194 -6.16 1.19 2.58
N SER A 195 -6.91 2.15 3.12
CA SER A 195 -6.35 3.26 3.90
C SER A 195 -5.66 2.76 5.19
N GLN A 196 -6.29 1.86 5.93
CA GLN A 196 -5.73 1.30 7.16
C GLN A 196 -4.50 0.43 6.89
N MET A 197 -4.52 -0.35 5.83
CA MET A 197 -3.37 -1.18 5.45
C MET A 197 -2.19 -0.36 4.98
N ALA A 198 -2.40 0.73 4.23
CA ALA A 198 -1.34 1.65 3.85
C ALA A 198 -0.68 2.29 5.09
N TYR A 199 -1.47 2.69 6.07
CA TYR A 199 -0.94 3.17 7.35
C TYR A 199 -0.17 2.08 8.11
N ALA A 200 -0.68 0.86 8.17
CA ALA A 200 -0.03 -0.27 8.82
C ALA A 200 1.35 -0.60 8.23
N VAL A 201 1.50 -0.49 6.90
CA VAL A 201 2.80 -0.64 6.22
C VAL A 201 3.82 0.35 6.78
N HIS A 202 3.45 1.63 6.85
CA HIS A 202 4.35 2.65 7.41
C HIS A 202 4.65 2.41 8.89
N VAL A 203 3.67 2.01 9.70
CA VAL A 203 3.88 1.68 11.12
C VAL A 203 4.89 0.54 11.27
N PHE A 204 4.72 -0.56 10.52
CA PHE A 204 5.62 -1.70 10.61
C PHE A 204 7.08 -1.32 10.37
N PHE A 205 7.35 -0.65 9.27
CA PHE A 205 8.71 -0.31 8.89
C PHE A 205 9.31 0.81 9.74
N GLN A 206 8.56 1.88 10.02
CA GLN A 206 9.06 3.02 10.81
C GLN A 206 9.40 2.62 12.26
N GLU A 207 8.57 1.79 12.90
CA GLU A 207 8.83 1.31 14.26
C GLU A 207 10.06 0.37 14.35
N ARG A 208 10.49 -0.21 13.21
CA ARG A 208 11.69 -1.07 13.10
C ARG A 208 12.92 -0.33 12.57
N GLY A 209 12.86 0.99 12.49
CA GLY A 209 13.98 1.86 12.09
C GLY A 209 14.28 1.85 10.60
N PHE A 210 13.31 1.50 9.75
CA PHE A 210 13.44 1.65 8.30
C PHE A 210 13.15 3.08 7.89
N HIS A 211 13.88 3.56 6.89
CA HIS A 211 13.61 4.84 6.25
C HIS A 211 12.74 4.66 5.01
N TYR A 212 11.67 5.47 4.90
CA TYR A 212 10.88 5.53 3.68
C TYR A 212 11.64 6.32 2.61
N VAL A 213 11.83 5.72 1.45
CA VAL A 213 12.52 6.33 0.30
C VAL A 213 11.55 6.51 -0.86
N HIS A 214 11.49 7.72 -1.40
CA HIS A 214 10.80 8.00 -2.65
C HIS A 214 11.74 7.66 -3.81
N THR A 215 11.40 6.61 -4.56
CA THR A 215 12.11 6.24 -5.79
C THR A 215 11.43 6.83 -7.02
N PRO A 216 12.16 7.14 -8.10
CA PRO A 216 11.58 7.74 -9.30
C PRO A 216 10.52 6.83 -9.94
N ILE A 217 9.42 7.44 -10.39
CA ILE A 217 8.40 6.76 -11.20
C ILE A 217 8.84 6.67 -12.66
N ILE A 218 9.65 7.65 -13.12
CA ILE A 218 10.19 7.68 -14.48
C ILE A 218 11.65 7.24 -14.40
N THR A 219 12.00 6.21 -15.15
CA THR A 219 13.34 5.62 -15.15
C THR A 219 13.83 5.37 -16.57
N ALA A 220 15.15 5.31 -16.73
CA ALA A 220 15.78 4.86 -17.97
C ALA A 220 16.33 3.43 -17.85
N SER A 221 16.20 2.78 -16.68
CA SER A 221 16.70 1.43 -16.41
C SER A 221 15.55 0.46 -16.21
N ASP A 222 15.66 -0.76 -16.75
CA ASP A 222 14.70 -1.84 -16.50
C ASP A 222 15.18 -2.67 -15.30
N CYS A 223 14.45 -2.59 -14.19
CA CYS A 223 14.78 -3.32 -12.96
C CYS A 223 14.69 -4.83 -13.13
N GLU A 224 13.74 -5.34 -13.89
CA GLU A 224 13.53 -6.79 -14.07
C GLU A 224 14.29 -7.35 -15.29
N GLY A 225 14.75 -6.47 -16.20
CA GLY A 225 15.51 -6.86 -17.38
C GLY A 225 14.70 -7.58 -18.47
N ALA A 226 13.39 -7.63 -18.34
CA ALA A 226 12.47 -8.26 -19.29
C ALA A 226 11.05 -7.65 -19.20
N GLY A 227 10.91 -6.51 -18.51
CA GLY A 227 9.61 -5.88 -18.28
C GLY A 227 9.07 -5.17 -19.51
N GLU A 228 7.82 -5.44 -19.88
CA GLU A 228 7.10 -4.56 -20.79
C GLU A 228 6.80 -3.24 -20.09
N MET A 229 7.57 -2.19 -20.40
CA MET A 229 7.44 -0.88 -19.76
C MET A 229 6.61 0.08 -20.63
N PHE A 230 5.82 0.93 -19.99
CA PHE A 230 5.20 2.08 -20.65
C PHE A 230 6.24 3.15 -20.93
N GLN A 231 6.37 3.54 -22.19
CA GLN A 231 7.27 4.62 -22.58
C GLN A 231 6.71 5.99 -22.21
N VAL A 232 7.56 6.86 -21.67
CA VAL A 232 7.26 8.26 -21.37
C VAL A 232 7.98 9.14 -22.38
N THR A 233 7.26 9.93 -23.15
CA THR A 233 7.82 10.80 -24.19
C THR A 233 7.03 12.09 -24.34
N THR A 234 7.72 13.16 -24.69
CA THR A 234 7.15 14.46 -25.11
C THR A 234 7.22 14.69 -26.62
N LEU A 235 7.73 13.71 -27.38
CA LEU A 235 7.79 13.79 -28.84
C LEU A 235 6.38 13.73 -29.46
N ASP A 236 6.19 14.45 -30.57
CA ASP A 236 4.94 14.38 -31.34
C ASP A 236 4.84 13.03 -32.10
N LEU A 237 4.22 12.04 -31.46
CA LEU A 237 4.00 10.72 -32.08
C LEU A 237 3.21 10.80 -33.38
N GLY A 238 2.28 11.76 -33.51
CA GLY A 238 1.51 11.99 -34.73
C GLY A 238 2.38 12.52 -35.88
N GLY A 239 3.37 13.35 -35.56
CA GLY A 239 4.40 13.82 -36.48
C GLY A 239 5.34 12.71 -36.91
N LEU A 240 5.82 11.91 -35.95
CA LEU A 240 6.70 10.77 -36.19
C LEU A 240 6.04 9.72 -37.09
N ALA A 241 4.78 9.35 -36.82
CA ALA A 241 4.03 8.38 -37.66
C ALA A 241 3.86 8.81 -39.12
N ARG A 242 3.95 10.11 -39.42
CA ARG A 242 3.87 10.67 -40.78
C ARG A 242 5.24 10.87 -41.45
N SER A 243 6.32 10.77 -40.70
CA SER A 243 7.68 10.88 -41.21
C SER A 243 8.16 9.51 -41.70
N THR A 244 8.82 9.49 -42.86
CA THR A 244 9.50 8.28 -43.36
C THR A 244 10.95 8.37 -42.88
N PRO A 245 11.45 7.44 -42.03
CA PRO A 245 12.86 7.43 -41.62
C PRO A 245 13.74 7.31 -42.87
N LYS A 246 14.84 8.05 -42.91
CA LYS A 246 15.87 7.87 -43.92
C LYS A 246 16.59 6.53 -43.66
N SER A 247 17.02 5.88 -44.70
CA SER A 247 17.76 4.62 -44.59
C SER A 247 18.98 4.77 -43.70
N GLY A 248 19.03 4.03 -42.60
CA GLY A 248 20.15 4.06 -41.62
C GLY A 248 19.98 5.01 -40.44
N GLU A 249 18.85 5.72 -40.32
CA GLU A 249 18.49 6.49 -39.13
C GLU A 249 17.50 5.70 -38.26
N ASP A 250 17.63 5.81 -36.93
CA ASP A 250 16.63 5.31 -36.00
C ASP A 250 15.29 5.98 -36.26
N ALA A 251 14.21 5.21 -36.16
CA ALA A 251 12.86 5.72 -36.41
C ALA A 251 12.45 6.85 -35.46
N VAL A 252 13.08 6.91 -34.26
CA VAL A 252 12.85 7.91 -33.21
C VAL A 252 14.19 8.44 -32.68
N ASP A 253 14.41 9.74 -32.83
CA ASP A 253 15.56 10.43 -32.25
C ASP A 253 15.23 10.90 -30.81
N PHE A 254 15.52 10.07 -29.82
CA PHE A 254 15.30 10.38 -28.40
C PHE A 254 16.23 11.49 -27.85
N SER A 255 17.31 11.86 -28.54
CA SER A 255 18.13 12.99 -28.12
C SER A 255 17.34 14.31 -28.09
N ARG A 256 16.22 14.37 -28.80
CA ARG A 256 15.28 15.50 -28.88
C ARG A 256 14.15 15.41 -27.86
N ASP A 257 14.00 14.29 -27.17
CA ASP A 257 12.98 14.12 -26.14
C ASP A 257 13.40 14.81 -24.83
N PHE A 258 12.45 14.93 -23.88
CA PHE A 258 12.63 15.68 -22.65
C PHE A 258 13.87 15.25 -21.85
N PHE A 259 14.13 13.94 -21.75
CA PHE A 259 15.28 13.40 -21.02
C PHE A 259 16.54 13.18 -21.89
N GLY A 260 16.46 13.45 -23.18
CA GLY A 260 17.56 13.22 -24.13
C GLY A 260 17.90 11.74 -24.35
N LYS A 261 17.06 10.82 -23.88
CA LYS A 261 17.17 9.36 -24.00
C LYS A 261 15.80 8.70 -23.77
N PRO A 262 15.62 7.42 -24.13
CA PRO A 262 14.40 6.69 -23.80
C PRO A 262 14.15 6.71 -22.29
N ALA A 263 12.90 6.95 -21.88
CA ALA A 263 12.44 6.90 -20.50
C ALA A 263 11.12 6.17 -20.41
N ASN A 264 10.90 5.49 -19.31
CA ASN A 264 9.74 4.61 -19.09
C ASN A 264 9.16 4.82 -17.70
N LEU A 265 7.92 4.35 -17.48
CA LEU A 265 7.36 4.18 -16.15
C LEU A 265 8.00 2.94 -15.50
N THR A 266 8.43 3.07 -14.25
CA THR A 266 9.14 2.01 -13.52
C THR A 266 8.27 0.78 -13.26
N VAL A 267 8.89 -0.39 -13.28
CA VAL A 267 8.29 -1.68 -12.84
C VAL A 267 8.55 -1.97 -11.37
N SER A 268 9.59 -1.32 -10.75
CA SER A 268 10.00 -1.50 -9.35
C SER A 268 10.89 -0.33 -8.93
N GLY A 269 10.84 0.02 -7.65
CA GLY A 269 11.76 0.97 -7.04
C GLY A 269 12.99 0.32 -6.39
N GLN A 270 13.19 -0.99 -6.58
CA GLN A 270 14.21 -1.78 -5.89
C GLN A 270 15.63 -1.26 -6.11
N LEU A 271 16.06 -1.07 -7.38
CA LEU A 271 17.46 -0.73 -7.66
C LEU A 271 17.86 0.61 -7.04
N GLU A 272 16.98 1.60 -7.10
CA GLU A 272 17.20 2.90 -6.46
C GLU A 272 17.13 2.80 -4.92
N ALA A 273 16.28 1.92 -4.37
CA ALA A 273 16.22 1.68 -2.94
C ALA A 273 17.51 1.04 -2.42
N GLU A 274 18.14 0.12 -3.17
CA GLU A 274 19.43 -0.47 -2.81
C GLU A 274 20.54 0.58 -2.66
N THR A 275 20.49 1.70 -3.42
CA THR A 275 21.46 2.79 -3.27
C THR A 275 21.38 3.43 -1.88
N TYR A 276 20.16 3.54 -1.34
CA TYR A 276 19.95 4.08 0.01
C TYR A 276 20.18 3.02 1.08
N ALA A 277 19.83 1.76 0.85
CA ALA A 277 20.10 0.67 1.79
C ALA A 277 21.60 0.54 2.09
N THR A 278 22.45 0.65 1.07
CA THR A 278 23.93 0.64 1.21
C THR A 278 24.50 1.90 1.86
N ALA A 279 23.67 2.88 2.21
CA ALA A 279 24.07 4.10 2.91
C ALA A 279 23.44 4.25 4.31
N VAL A 280 22.15 3.86 4.47
CA VAL A 280 21.38 4.05 5.72
C VAL A 280 20.83 2.73 6.29
N SER A 281 21.27 1.60 5.78
CA SER A 281 21.08 0.22 6.21
C SER A 281 19.69 -0.38 5.96
N ARG A 282 18.60 0.31 6.29
CA ARG A 282 17.24 -0.24 6.20
C ARG A 282 16.33 0.78 5.55
N VAL A 283 15.80 0.45 4.39
CA VAL A 283 14.89 1.32 3.66
C VAL A 283 13.68 0.54 3.17
N TYR A 284 12.63 1.24 2.80
CA TYR A 284 11.52 0.67 2.05
C TYR A 284 10.94 1.71 1.10
N THR A 285 10.44 1.24 -0.04
CA THR A 285 9.59 2.01 -0.93
C THR A 285 8.14 1.61 -0.72
N PHE A 286 7.23 2.50 -0.97
CA PHE A 286 5.81 2.22 -1.07
C PHE A 286 5.22 3.19 -2.10
N GLY A 287 5.10 2.73 -3.33
CA GLY A 287 4.76 3.58 -4.46
C GLY A 287 4.19 2.83 -5.65
N PRO A 288 3.70 3.58 -6.65
CA PRO A 288 3.14 2.99 -7.86
C PRO A 288 4.24 2.39 -8.75
N THR A 289 3.92 1.24 -9.35
CA THR A 289 4.71 0.57 -10.37
C THR A 289 3.82 0.20 -11.56
N PHE A 290 4.41 0.02 -12.72
CA PHE A 290 3.67 -0.07 -13.97
C PHE A 290 4.17 -1.25 -14.82
N ARG A 291 3.24 -2.00 -15.41
CA ARG A 291 3.54 -3.11 -16.33
C ARG A 291 2.64 -3.02 -17.55
N ALA A 292 3.25 -2.97 -18.75
CA ALA A 292 2.52 -2.83 -20.01
C ALA A 292 2.02 -4.17 -20.58
N GLU A 293 2.17 -5.25 -19.81
CA GLU A 293 1.72 -6.60 -20.20
C GLU A 293 0.26 -6.63 -20.63
N ASN A 294 0.00 -7.18 -21.80
CA ASN A 294 -1.37 -7.36 -22.32
C ASN A 294 -2.07 -8.57 -21.66
N SER A 295 -2.20 -8.52 -20.32
CA SER A 295 -2.81 -9.58 -19.52
C SER A 295 -4.19 -9.17 -19.01
N ASN A 296 -5.21 -9.97 -19.28
CA ASN A 296 -6.60 -9.76 -18.86
C ASN A 296 -7.04 -10.69 -17.71
N THR A 297 -6.10 -11.19 -16.90
CA THR A 297 -6.44 -12.06 -15.77
C THR A 297 -7.06 -11.28 -14.61
N THR A 298 -7.60 -11.99 -13.64
CA THR A 298 -8.13 -11.39 -12.39
C THR A 298 -7.05 -10.91 -11.42
N ARG A 299 -5.76 -11.11 -11.74
CA ARG A 299 -4.61 -10.84 -10.87
C ARG A 299 -3.63 -9.82 -11.44
N HIS A 300 -3.86 -9.29 -12.66
CA HIS A 300 -2.98 -8.34 -13.33
C HIS A 300 -3.64 -6.98 -13.53
N LEU A 301 -2.87 -5.95 -13.28
CA LEU A 301 -3.16 -4.55 -13.56
C LEU A 301 -1.94 -3.90 -14.19
N ALA A 302 -2.17 -2.88 -15.00
CA ALA A 302 -1.09 -2.08 -15.60
C ALA A 302 -0.46 -1.09 -14.61
N GLU A 303 -1.17 -0.73 -13.52
CA GLU A 303 -0.71 0.11 -12.42
C GLU A 303 -1.05 -0.57 -11.10
N VAL A 304 -0.05 -0.80 -10.27
CA VAL A 304 -0.16 -1.36 -8.92
C VAL A 304 0.75 -0.61 -7.96
N TRP A 305 0.55 -0.77 -6.67
CA TRP A 305 1.47 -0.26 -5.66
C TRP A 305 2.32 -1.39 -5.09
N MET A 306 3.63 -1.16 -5.05
CA MET A 306 4.58 -2.10 -4.49
C MET A 306 5.13 -1.60 -3.16
N ILE A 307 5.37 -2.52 -2.25
CA ILE A 307 6.04 -2.32 -0.97
C ILE A 307 7.35 -3.10 -1.07
N GLU A 308 8.49 -2.40 -1.07
CA GLU A 308 9.78 -3.00 -1.40
C GLU A 308 10.83 -2.56 -0.37
N PRO A 309 11.01 -3.31 0.75
CA PRO A 309 12.12 -3.09 1.67
C PRO A 309 13.42 -3.63 1.10
N GLU A 310 14.52 -2.91 1.39
CA GLU A 310 15.90 -3.31 1.12
C GLU A 310 16.74 -3.15 2.40
N ILE A 311 17.52 -4.18 2.74
CA ILE A 311 18.18 -4.30 4.04
C ILE A 311 19.65 -4.66 3.83
N ALA A 312 20.56 -3.75 4.20
CA ALA A 312 22.00 -4.03 4.20
C ALA A 312 22.39 -4.91 5.39
N PHE A 313 23.47 -5.70 5.22
CA PHE A 313 23.97 -6.68 6.19
C PHE A 313 22.96 -7.78 6.52
N CYS A 314 22.12 -8.13 5.56
CA CYS A 314 21.02 -9.09 5.67
C CYS A 314 21.23 -10.23 4.68
N ASP A 315 21.08 -11.47 5.13
CA ASP A 315 21.06 -12.66 4.29
C ASP A 315 19.62 -13.08 3.94
N ILE A 316 19.49 -14.14 3.13
CA ILE A 316 18.18 -14.65 2.72
C ILE A 316 17.36 -15.16 3.91
N THR A 317 17.98 -15.66 4.98
CA THR A 317 17.30 -16.19 6.16
C THR A 317 16.66 -15.06 6.96
N GLU A 318 17.41 -13.98 7.20
CA GLU A 318 16.87 -12.79 7.86
C GLU A 318 15.78 -12.11 7.01
N ASN A 319 15.97 -12.07 5.69
CA ASN A 319 14.95 -11.52 4.77
C ASN A 319 13.62 -12.29 4.86
N MET A 320 13.68 -13.63 4.89
CA MET A 320 12.50 -14.49 5.11
C MET A 320 11.84 -14.21 6.46
N ASN A 321 12.61 -13.98 7.52
CA ASN A 321 12.06 -13.67 8.85
C ASN A 321 11.31 -12.33 8.85
N VAL A 322 11.89 -11.30 8.24
CA VAL A 322 11.23 -9.98 8.13
C VAL A 322 9.97 -10.07 7.29
N ALA A 323 9.98 -10.80 6.17
CA ALA A 323 8.82 -11.00 5.32
C ALA A 323 7.68 -11.74 6.05
N GLU A 324 8.01 -12.80 6.81
CA GLU A 324 7.04 -13.54 7.62
C GLU A 324 6.44 -12.65 8.72
N GLU A 325 7.27 -11.91 9.45
CA GLU A 325 6.81 -10.96 10.47
C GLU A 325 5.91 -9.88 9.87
N PHE A 326 6.27 -9.36 8.71
CA PHE A 326 5.52 -8.31 8.02
C PHE A 326 4.11 -8.79 7.63
N ILE A 327 3.99 -9.95 7.00
CA ILE A 327 2.67 -10.51 6.64
C ILE A 327 1.83 -10.76 7.89
N LYS A 328 2.40 -11.39 8.93
CA LYS A 328 1.67 -11.64 10.19
C LYS A 328 1.19 -10.35 10.84
N PHE A 329 2.03 -9.31 10.84
CA PHE A 329 1.66 -7.99 11.36
C PHE A 329 0.50 -7.38 10.59
N LEU A 330 0.55 -7.39 9.25
CA LEU A 330 -0.50 -6.81 8.40
C LEU A 330 -1.84 -7.55 8.55
N LEU A 331 -1.82 -8.89 8.60
CA LEU A 331 -3.03 -9.68 8.81
C LEU A 331 -3.62 -9.44 10.20
N THR A 332 -2.78 -9.35 11.24
CA THR A 332 -3.21 -9.02 12.60
C THR A 332 -3.84 -7.64 12.66
N TRP A 333 -3.20 -6.65 12.02
CA TRP A 333 -3.74 -5.28 11.93
C TRP A 333 -5.13 -5.26 11.30
N ALA A 334 -5.31 -5.95 10.17
CA ALA A 334 -6.62 -6.04 9.51
C ALA A 334 -7.69 -6.66 10.43
N LEU A 335 -7.36 -7.78 11.09
CA LEU A 335 -8.28 -8.48 11.98
C LEU A 335 -8.67 -7.65 13.22
N GLU A 336 -7.75 -6.86 13.77
CA GLU A 336 -7.98 -6.10 15.00
C GLU A 336 -8.50 -4.68 14.74
N LYS A 337 -7.92 -3.96 13.79
CA LYS A 337 -8.23 -2.54 13.55
C LYS A 337 -9.36 -2.32 12.55
N CYS A 338 -9.69 -3.34 11.75
CA CYS A 338 -10.74 -3.27 10.73
C CYS A 338 -11.84 -4.32 10.98
N ALA A 339 -12.11 -4.67 12.23
CA ALA A 339 -12.97 -5.80 12.59
C ALA A 339 -14.39 -5.75 11.98
N GLU A 340 -15.01 -4.57 11.88
CA GLU A 340 -16.35 -4.41 11.25
C GLU A 340 -16.29 -4.71 9.74
N ASP A 341 -15.32 -4.17 9.04
CA ASP A 341 -15.15 -4.40 7.61
C ASP A 341 -14.76 -5.87 7.36
N MET A 342 -13.91 -6.46 8.21
CA MET A 342 -13.56 -7.90 8.14
C MET A 342 -14.77 -8.80 8.35
N ALA A 343 -15.63 -8.49 9.32
CA ALA A 343 -16.88 -9.25 9.52
C ALA A 343 -17.80 -9.18 8.29
N PHE A 344 -17.84 -8.03 7.60
CA PHE A 344 -18.58 -7.90 6.36
C PHE A 344 -17.98 -8.76 5.24
N PHE A 345 -16.65 -8.74 5.05
CA PHE A 345 -15.97 -9.54 4.01
C PHE A 345 -16.18 -11.04 4.27
N ASP A 346 -16.03 -11.48 5.52
CA ASP A 346 -16.25 -12.86 5.92
C ASP A 346 -17.69 -13.34 5.66
N ALA A 347 -18.68 -12.50 5.98
CA ALA A 347 -20.10 -12.85 5.82
C ALA A 347 -20.61 -12.74 4.37
N ARG A 348 -20.03 -11.88 3.52
CA ARG A 348 -20.62 -11.50 2.24
C ARG A 348 -19.76 -11.75 1.02
N ILE A 349 -18.43 -11.82 1.19
CA ILE A 349 -17.47 -11.97 0.08
C ILE A 349 -16.90 -13.39 0.10
N GLN A 350 -16.24 -13.78 1.18
CA GLN A 350 -15.63 -15.10 1.32
C GLN A 350 -15.88 -15.68 2.71
N PRO A 351 -16.89 -16.53 2.87
CA PRO A 351 -17.15 -17.23 4.15
C PRO A 351 -15.91 -18.00 4.63
N GLY A 352 -15.55 -17.84 5.92
CA GLY A 352 -14.38 -18.46 6.53
C GLY A 352 -13.07 -17.72 6.32
N LEU A 353 -13.11 -16.50 5.75
CA LEU A 353 -11.93 -15.65 5.53
C LEU A 353 -11.18 -15.35 6.82
N ILE A 354 -11.89 -14.89 7.87
CA ILE A 354 -11.30 -14.56 9.18
C ILE A 354 -10.56 -15.75 9.78
N GLU A 355 -11.15 -16.95 9.69
CA GLU A 355 -10.51 -18.16 10.20
C GLU A 355 -9.25 -18.51 9.43
N THR A 356 -9.29 -18.39 8.11
CA THR A 356 -8.13 -18.60 7.23
C THR A 356 -6.98 -17.66 7.59
N LEU A 357 -7.25 -16.35 7.73
CA LEU A 357 -6.22 -15.37 8.08
C LEU A 357 -5.65 -15.62 9.49
N LYS A 358 -6.48 -15.97 10.47
CA LYS A 358 -6.03 -16.34 11.82
C LYS A 358 -5.12 -17.57 11.81
N LYS A 359 -5.41 -18.57 10.99
CA LYS A 359 -4.52 -19.75 10.83
C LYS A 359 -3.16 -19.35 10.28
N VAL A 360 -3.12 -18.47 9.28
CA VAL A 360 -1.84 -17.97 8.73
C VAL A 360 -1.04 -17.22 9.80
N VAL A 361 -1.68 -16.30 10.54
CA VAL A 361 -1.02 -15.54 11.62
C VAL A 361 -0.41 -16.46 12.68
N SER A 362 -1.10 -17.53 13.06
CA SER A 362 -0.67 -18.46 14.12
C SER A 362 0.27 -19.56 13.64
N SER A 363 0.46 -19.74 12.32
CA SER A 363 1.30 -20.79 11.77
C SER A 363 2.77 -20.40 11.70
N ASN A 364 3.66 -21.40 11.70
CA ASN A 364 5.03 -21.24 11.26
C ASN A 364 5.07 -21.47 9.74
N PHE A 365 5.75 -20.62 9.00
CA PHE A 365 5.89 -20.77 7.56
C PHE A 365 6.91 -21.87 7.25
N VAL A 366 6.50 -22.85 6.46
CA VAL A 366 7.38 -23.94 6.04
C VAL A 366 8.37 -23.41 5.01
N ARG A 367 9.64 -23.72 5.16
CA ARG A 367 10.72 -23.32 4.22
C ARG A 367 11.21 -24.54 3.48
N ILE A 368 11.19 -24.46 2.15
CA ILE A 368 11.63 -25.53 1.25
C ILE A 368 12.43 -24.93 0.09
N THR A 369 13.26 -25.73 -0.51
CA THR A 369 13.92 -25.36 -1.78
C THR A 369 12.96 -25.55 -2.96
N TYR A 370 13.24 -24.86 -4.07
CA TYR A 370 12.53 -25.08 -5.32
C TYR A 370 12.63 -26.54 -5.80
N THR A 371 13.77 -27.17 -5.62
CA THR A 371 13.96 -28.60 -5.97
C THR A 371 13.00 -29.48 -5.17
N GLU A 372 12.90 -29.28 -3.84
CA GLU A 372 11.94 -30.00 -3.01
C GLU A 372 10.49 -29.72 -3.41
N ALA A 373 10.18 -28.47 -3.79
CA ALA A 373 8.85 -28.11 -4.28
C ALA A 373 8.50 -28.90 -5.55
N ILE A 374 9.41 -28.93 -6.54
CA ILE A 374 9.22 -29.70 -7.79
C ILE A 374 9.05 -31.20 -7.50
N GLU A 375 9.87 -31.77 -6.62
CA GLU A 375 9.73 -33.19 -6.21
C GLU A 375 8.35 -33.51 -5.61
N GLN A 376 7.75 -32.58 -4.85
CA GLN A 376 6.40 -32.77 -4.33
C GLN A 376 5.33 -32.67 -5.43
N LEU A 377 5.50 -31.74 -6.37
CA LEU A 377 4.58 -31.54 -7.48
C LEU A 377 4.62 -32.70 -8.47
N GLU A 378 5.80 -33.23 -8.79
CA GLU A 378 5.99 -34.36 -9.72
C GLU A 378 5.31 -35.64 -9.23
N LYS A 379 5.19 -35.86 -7.91
CA LYS A 379 4.43 -37.00 -7.34
C LYS A 379 2.97 -37.02 -7.80
N ASN A 380 2.43 -35.88 -8.24
CA ASN A 380 1.05 -35.76 -8.70
C ASN A 380 0.92 -35.00 -10.03
N ALA A 381 1.93 -35.11 -10.89
CA ALA A 381 2.06 -34.34 -12.13
C ALA A 381 0.85 -34.43 -13.09
N THR A 382 0.09 -35.51 -13.01
CA THR A 382 -1.12 -35.72 -13.85
C THR A 382 -2.32 -34.88 -13.41
N ALA A 383 -2.29 -34.29 -12.22
CA ALA A 383 -3.35 -33.43 -11.70
C ALA A 383 -3.27 -31.99 -12.17
N PHE A 384 -2.15 -31.59 -12.80
CA PHE A 384 -1.91 -30.22 -13.24
C PHE A 384 -2.12 -30.05 -14.74
N GLU A 385 -2.63 -28.89 -15.11
CA GLU A 385 -2.72 -28.46 -16.51
C GLU A 385 -1.31 -28.23 -17.07
N PHE A 386 -0.46 -27.52 -16.31
CA PHE A 386 0.97 -27.32 -16.60
C PHE A 386 1.79 -28.34 -15.84
N LYS A 387 2.40 -29.28 -16.57
CA LYS A 387 3.23 -30.32 -15.93
C LYS A 387 4.45 -29.70 -15.30
N PRO A 388 4.68 -29.92 -13.99
CA PRO A 388 5.89 -29.43 -13.31
C PRO A 388 7.12 -30.17 -13.80
N PHE A 389 8.21 -29.46 -13.97
CA PHE A 389 9.55 -29.99 -14.24
C PHE A 389 10.59 -29.02 -13.69
N TRP A 390 11.77 -29.49 -13.37
CA TRP A 390 12.84 -28.63 -12.85
C TRP A 390 13.24 -27.58 -13.89
N GLY A 391 13.17 -26.30 -13.53
CA GLY A 391 13.42 -25.15 -14.41
C GLY A 391 12.15 -24.45 -14.93
N CYS A 392 10.94 -24.97 -14.64
CA CYS A 392 9.70 -24.26 -15.01
C CYS A 392 9.32 -23.20 -13.98
N ASP A 393 8.62 -22.16 -14.43
CA ASP A 393 7.94 -21.25 -13.51
C ASP A 393 6.79 -21.96 -12.79
N LEU A 394 6.69 -21.76 -11.45
CA LEU A 394 5.58 -22.29 -10.69
C LEU A 394 4.29 -21.55 -11.09
N GLN A 395 3.29 -22.31 -11.50
CA GLN A 395 1.98 -21.77 -11.84
C GLN A 395 1.09 -21.68 -10.59
N SER A 396 0.06 -20.85 -10.63
CA SER A 396 -0.88 -20.70 -9.50
C SER A 396 -1.49 -22.02 -9.00
N GLU A 397 -1.66 -23.01 -9.86
CA GLU A 397 -2.12 -24.35 -9.46
C GLU A 397 -1.07 -25.11 -8.63
N HIS A 398 0.22 -24.95 -8.97
CA HIS A 398 1.34 -25.52 -8.23
C HIS A 398 1.45 -24.89 -6.84
N GLU A 399 1.40 -23.56 -6.75
CA GLU A 399 1.48 -22.81 -5.51
C GLU A 399 0.35 -23.18 -4.54
N LYS A 400 -0.89 -23.26 -5.06
CA LYS A 400 -2.05 -23.70 -4.27
C LYS A 400 -1.92 -25.15 -3.81
N TYR A 401 -1.46 -26.03 -4.68
CA TYR A 401 -1.25 -27.44 -4.30
C TYR A 401 -0.24 -27.57 -3.15
N LEU A 402 0.87 -26.83 -3.20
CA LEU A 402 1.85 -26.81 -2.12
C LEU A 402 1.25 -26.30 -0.81
N THR A 403 0.54 -25.17 -0.86
CA THR A 403 0.02 -24.49 0.33
C THR A 403 -1.24 -25.14 0.93
N GLU A 404 -2.12 -25.73 0.10
CA GLU A 404 -3.43 -26.23 0.55
C GLU A 404 -3.44 -27.75 0.76
N ILE A 405 -2.68 -28.50 -0.04
CA ILE A 405 -2.71 -29.96 -0.03
C ILE A 405 -1.47 -30.54 0.68
N VAL A 406 -0.27 -30.13 0.29
CA VAL A 406 0.98 -30.71 0.80
C VAL A 406 1.26 -30.21 2.23
N TYR A 407 1.43 -28.90 2.40
CA TYR A 407 1.86 -28.32 3.67
C TYR A 407 0.71 -27.77 4.53
N LYS A 408 -0.46 -27.55 3.96
CA LYS A 408 -1.69 -27.07 4.63
C LYS A 408 -1.48 -25.76 5.40
N GLY A 409 -0.64 -24.87 4.86
CA GLY A 409 -0.26 -23.61 5.44
C GLY A 409 0.66 -22.81 4.51
N PRO A 410 1.18 -21.65 4.98
CA PRO A 410 2.11 -20.84 4.21
C PRO A 410 3.44 -21.55 3.97
N VAL A 411 4.02 -21.33 2.80
CA VAL A 411 5.29 -21.94 2.37
C VAL A 411 6.19 -20.85 1.80
N ILE A 412 7.46 -20.86 2.16
CA ILE A 412 8.49 -20.05 1.52
C ILE A 412 9.35 -21.00 0.69
N VAL A 413 9.38 -20.78 -0.61
CA VAL A 413 10.20 -21.55 -1.56
C VAL A 413 11.45 -20.77 -1.87
N THR A 414 12.64 -21.41 -1.79
CA THR A 414 13.94 -20.77 -2.03
C THR A 414 14.75 -21.48 -3.11
N ASP A 415 15.88 -20.91 -3.46
CA ASP A 415 16.88 -21.52 -4.34
C ASP A 415 16.34 -21.91 -5.73
N TYR A 416 15.75 -20.92 -6.39
CA TYR A 416 15.19 -21.06 -7.73
C TYR A 416 16.27 -21.21 -8.81
N PRO A 417 15.97 -21.87 -9.94
CA PRO A 417 16.85 -21.88 -11.11
C PRO A 417 17.19 -20.46 -11.56
N ARG A 418 18.46 -20.21 -11.82
CA ARG A 418 18.94 -18.86 -12.20
C ARG A 418 18.36 -18.36 -13.54
N GLU A 419 17.95 -19.28 -14.41
CA GLU A 419 17.46 -18.97 -15.75
C GLU A 419 16.09 -18.29 -15.74
N ILE A 420 15.32 -18.50 -14.67
CA ILE A 420 13.96 -17.95 -14.53
C ILE A 420 13.88 -16.80 -13.51
N LYS A 421 15.01 -16.30 -13.04
CA LYS A 421 15.07 -15.22 -12.04
C LYS A 421 15.97 -14.08 -12.52
N ALA A 422 15.70 -12.87 -12.02
CA ALA A 422 16.35 -11.63 -12.41
C ALA A 422 17.87 -11.60 -12.16
N PHE A 423 18.57 -10.71 -12.88
CA PHE A 423 20.03 -10.61 -12.92
C PHE A 423 20.66 -10.27 -11.57
N TYR A 424 19.98 -9.49 -10.74
CA TYR A 424 20.50 -8.99 -9.47
C TYR A 424 20.49 -10.01 -8.33
N MET A 425 19.87 -11.18 -8.52
CA MET A 425 19.76 -12.18 -7.47
C MET A 425 21.07 -12.95 -7.30
N LYS A 426 21.50 -13.12 -6.05
CA LYS A 426 22.76 -13.74 -5.69
C LYS A 426 22.83 -15.20 -6.12
N LEU A 427 23.88 -15.56 -6.84
CA LEU A 427 24.12 -16.92 -7.29
C LEU A 427 24.56 -17.80 -6.12
N ASN A 428 23.99 -18.99 -5.99
CA ASN A 428 24.45 -20.02 -5.08
C ASN A 428 25.78 -20.64 -5.55
N ASP A 429 26.48 -21.32 -4.65
CA ASP A 429 27.77 -21.94 -4.94
C ASP A 429 27.67 -23.10 -5.96
N ASP A 430 26.48 -23.64 -6.17
CA ASP A 430 26.19 -24.65 -7.20
C ASP A 430 26.26 -24.10 -8.63
N GLY A 431 26.25 -22.78 -8.79
CA GLY A 431 26.26 -22.08 -10.06
C GLY A 431 24.99 -22.25 -10.90
N LYS A 432 23.94 -22.90 -10.37
CA LYS A 432 22.68 -23.24 -11.06
C LYS A 432 21.49 -22.54 -10.47
N THR A 433 21.50 -22.27 -9.17
CA THR A 433 20.39 -21.66 -8.45
C THR A 433 20.78 -20.29 -7.91
N VAL A 434 19.77 -19.48 -7.57
CA VAL A 434 19.92 -18.15 -6.97
C VAL A 434 19.19 -18.12 -5.62
N ARG A 435 19.67 -17.28 -4.68
CA ARG A 435 19.07 -17.05 -3.37
C ARG A 435 17.81 -16.20 -3.47
N ALA A 436 16.87 -16.66 -4.30
CA ALA A 436 15.52 -16.12 -4.37
C ALA A 436 14.64 -16.71 -3.27
N MET A 437 13.56 -16.03 -2.95
CA MET A 437 12.48 -16.55 -2.12
C MET A 437 11.13 -16.09 -2.67
N ASP A 438 10.15 -16.99 -2.74
CA ASP A 438 8.75 -16.67 -2.97
C ASP A 438 7.92 -17.18 -1.79
N MET A 439 7.15 -16.28 -1.16
CA MET A 439 6.25 -16.62 -0.06
C MET A 439 4.87 -16.90 -0.61
N LEU A 440 4.39 -18.12 -0.39
CA LEU A 440 3.10 -18.61 -0.85
C LEU A 440 2.13 -18.70 0.31
N VAL A 441 0.88 -18.27 0.10
CA VAL A 441 -0.19 -18.38 1.10
C VAL A 441 -1.39 -19.15 0.54
N PRO A 442 -2.13 -19.92 1.38
CA PRO A 442 -3.33 -20.63 0.95
C PRO A 442 -4.37 -19.69 0.35
N GLY A 443 -5.03 -20.09 -0.72
CA GLY A 443 -6.08 -19.32 -1.40
C GLY A 443 -5.59 -18.32 -2.43
N LEU A 444 -4.39 -17.78 -2.27
CA LEU A 444 -3.82 -16.80 -3.19
C LEU A 444 -2.67 -17.37 -4.04
N GLY A 445 -1.74 -18.09 -3.44
CA GLY A 445 -0.44 -18.45 -3.99
C GLY A 445 0.62 -17.44 -3.58
N GLU A 446 1.52 -17.06 -4.48
CA GLU A 446 2.59 -16.08 -4.20
C GLU A 446 2.03 -14.73 -3.75
N ILE A 447 2.54 -14.23 -2.62
CA ILE A 447 2.21 -12.92 -2.05
C ILE A 447 3.44 -12.01 -1.95
N ILE A 448 4.62 -12.56 -1.70
CA ILE A 448 5.90 -11.87 -1.64
C ILE A 448 6.91 -12.62 -2.51
N GLY A 449 7.65 -11.88 -3.33
CA GLY A 449 8.87 -12.33 -3.99
C GLY A 449 10.07 -11.54 -3.50
N GLY A 450 11.23 -12.17 -3.33
CA GLY A 450 12.43 -11.49 -2.85
C GLY A 450 13.72 -12.27 -3.11
N SER A 451 14.84 -11.70 -2.71
CA SER A 451 16.14 -12.38 -2.81
C SER A 451 17.23 -11.74 -1.95
N GLU A 452 18.29 -12.47 -1.70
CA GLU A 452 19.59 -11.88 -1.42
C GLU A 452 20.17 -11.33 -2.72
N ARG A 453 20.80 -10.14 -2.66
CA ARG A 453 21.29 -9.42 -3.84
C ARG A 453 22.75 -9.83 -4.11
N GLU A 454 23.14 -9.87 -5.39
CA GLU A 454 24.54 -10.17 -5.74
C GLU A 454 25.43 -8.98 -5.35
N GLU A 455 26.33 -9.17 -4.39
CA GLU A 455 27.29 -8.18 -3.92
C GLU A 455 28.63 -8.23 -4.64
N ASN A 456 28.90 -9.27 -5.43
CA ASN A 456 30.13 -9.39 -6.19
C ASN A 456 29.98 -8.73 -7.55
N LEU A 457 30.86 -7.75 -7.83
CA LEU A 457 30.83 -6.95 -9.06
C LEU A 457 30.96 -7.82 -10.32
N GLU A 458 31.94 -8.71 -10.38
CA GLU A 458 32.25 -9.52 -11.58
C GLU A 458 31.09 -10.49 -11.89
N LYS A 459 30.49 -11.07 -10.86
CA LYS A 459 29.32 -11.96 -11.01
C LYS A 459 28.10 -11.16 -11.50
N LEU A 460 27.88 -9.97 -10.98
CA LEU A 460 26.77 -9.12 -11.37
C LEU A 460 26.91 -8.62 -12.82
N GLU A 461 28.07 -8.09 -13.20
CA GLU A 461 28.37 -7.67 -14.59
C GLU A 461 28.17 -8.84 -15.57
N LYS A 462 28.63 -10.02 -15.20
CA LYS A 462 28.41 -11.23 -16.01
C LYS A 462 26.94 -11.57 -16.16
N ARG A 463 26.14 -11.49 -15.09
CA ARG A 463 24.69 -11.78 -15.15
C ARG A 463 23.93 -10.80 -16.02
N ILE A 464 24.24 -9.50 -15.92
CA ILE A 464 23.68 -8.45 -16.79
C ILE A 464 23.96 -8.81 -18.26
N THR A 465 25.20 -9.15 -18.59
CA THR A 465 25.60 -9.54 -19.96
C THR A 465 24.93 -10.84 -20.41
N ASP A 466 24.89 -11.86 -19.55
CA ASP A 466 24.27 -13.17 -19.86
C ASP A 466 22.77 -13.02 -20.18
N MET A 467 22.10 -11.98 -19.65
CA MET A 467 20.70 -11.65 -19.94
C MET A 467 20.50 -10.67 -21.11
N ASN A 468 21.56 -10.39 -21.87
CA ASN A 468 21.59 -9.44 -22.99
C ASN A 468 21.19 -8.01 -22.62
N LEU A 469 21.48 -7.60 -21.39
CA LEU A 469 21.33 -6.22 -20.91
C LEU A 469 22.66 -5.49 -21.09
N ASP A 470 22.59 -4.16 -21.29
CA ASP A 470 23.80 -3.33 -21.41
C ASP A 470 24.29 -2.90 -20.02
N PRO A 471 25.50 -3.28 -19.58
CA PRO A 471 26.07 -2.83 -18.30
C PRO A 471 26.16 -1.29 -18.18
N ASP A 472 26.27 -0.57 -19.27
CA ASP A 472 26.35 0.89 -19.27
C ASP A 472 25.03 1.54 -18.82
N ASP A 473 23.88 0.89 -18.97
CA ASP A 473 22.60 1.35 -18.44
C ASP A 473 22.50 1.19 -16.91
N TYR A 474 23.37 0.33 -16.33
CA TYR A 474 23.41 0.02 -14.91
C TYR A 474 24.70 0.48 -14.22
N TRP A 475 25.48 1.39 -14.82
CA TRP A 475 26.78 1.84 -14.30
C TRP A 475 26.69 2.31 -12.85
N TRP A 476 25.65 3.05 -12.49
CA TRP A 476 25.40 3.59 -11.15
C TRP A 476 25.04 2.49 -10.14
N TYR A 477 24.37 1.45 -10.58
CA TYR A 477 24.03 0.28 -9.78
C TYR A 477 25.25 -0.62 -9.54
N LEU A 478 26.11 -0.78 -10.54
CA LEU A 478 27.39 -1.48 -10.43
C LEU A 478 28.35 -0.75 -9.48
N ASP A 479 28.28 0.56 -9.37
CA ASP A 479 29.09 1.36 -8.42
C ASP A 479 28.82 0.97 -6.97
N LEU A 480 27.62 0.51 -6.62
CA LEU A 480 27.32 -0.02 -5.28
C LEU A 480 28.18 -1.25 -4.94
N ARG A 481 28.66 -1.98 -5.95
CA ARG A 481 29.54 -3.14 -5.79
C ARG A 481 31.02 -2.74 -5.84
N ARG A 482 31.36 -1.63 -6.47
CA ARG A 482 32.71 -1.10 -6.50
C ARG A 482 33.09 -0.37 -5.21
N TYR A 483 32.12 0.26 -4.55
CA TYR A 483 32.37 1.18 -3.44
C TYR A 483 31.62 0.74 -2.17
N GLY A 484 32.27 -0.09 -1.34
CA GLY A 484 31.71 -0.47 -0.05
C GLY A 484 30.56 -1.47 -0.10
N SER A 485 30.65 -2.42 -1.03
CA SER A 485 29.67 -3.50 -1.16
C SER A 485 29.46 -4.28 0.13
N VAL A 486 28.23 -4.66 0.41
CA VAL A 486 27.83 -5.46 1.57
C VAL A 486 26.79 -6.51 1.15
N PRO A 487 26.70 -7.66 1.85
CA PRO A 487 25.55 -8.53 1.72
C PRO A 487 24.26 -7.74 2.02
N HIS A 488 23.27 -7.85 1.16
CA HIS A 488 21.99 -7.19 1.36
C HIS A 488 20.87 -7.99 0.69
N ALA A 489 19.67 -7.81 1.17
CA ALA A 489 18.51 -8.56 0.73
C ALA A 489 17.26 -7.70 0.80
N GLY A 490 16.25 -8.05 0.03
CA GLY A 490 14.98 -7.37 0.03
C GLY A 490 13.87 -8.21 -0.60
N PHE A 491 12.66 -7.70 -0.54
CA PHE A 491 11.50 -8.35 -1.14
C PHE A 491 10.47 -7.35 -1.64
N GLY A 492 9.58 -7.80 -2.50
CA GLY A 492 8.43 -7.03 -2.99
C GLY A 492 7.11 -7.66 -2.57
N LEU A 493 6.20 -6.84 -2.06
CA LEU A 493 4.80 -7.18 -1.80
C LEU A 493 3.89 -6.28 -2.63
N GLY A 494 3.11 -6.87 -3.54
CA GLY A 494 2.05 -6.14 -4.24
C GLY A 494 0.91 -5.76 -3.29
N PHE A 495 0.67 -4.45 -3.13
CA PHE A 495 -0.32 -3.96 -2.19
C PHE A 495 -1.75 -4.40 -2.55
N GLU A 496 -2.10 -4.39 -3.83
CA GLU A 496 -3.39 -4.88 -4.31
C GLU A 496 -3.54 -6.39 -4.12
N ARG A 497 -2.44 -7.16 -4.23
CA ARG A 497 -2.45 -8.61 -3.96
C ARG A 497 -2.69 -8.90 -2.49
N LEU A 498 -2.09 -8.10 -1.59
CA LEU A 498 -2.40 -8.13 -0.15
C LEU A 498 -3.88 -7.83 0.11
N LEU A 499 -4.42 -6.79 -0.51
CA LEU A 499 -5.83 -6.42 -0.34
C LEU A 499 -6.79 -7.49 -0.87
N LEU A 500 -6.47 -8.14 -2.00
CA LEU A 500 -7.23 -9.33 -2.46
C LEU A 500 -7.28 -10.39 -1.37
N TYR A 501 -6.13 -10.69 -0.77
CA TYR A 501 -6.00 -11.72 0.25
C TYR A 501 -6.81 -11.40 1.51
N ILE A 502 -6.69 -10.16 2.02
CA ILE A 502 -7.37 -9.72 3.25
C ILE A 502 -8.89 -9.57 3.06
N THR A 503 -9.34 -9.16 1.87
CA THR A 503 -10.77 -8.90 1.63
C THR A 503 -11.53 -10.09 1.04
N GLY A 504 -10.82 -11.10 0.55
CA GLY A 504 -11.41 -12.23 -0.16
C GLY A 504 -11.99 -11.89 -1.53
N MET A 505 -11.68 -10.70 -2.07
CA MET A 505 -12.17 -10.28 -3.39
C MET A 505 -11.56 -11.14 -4.50
N GLY A 506 -12.38 -11.49 -5.49
CA GLY A 506 -11.96 -12.39 -6.59
C GLY A 506 -11.25 -11.70 -7.76
N ASN A 507 -11.17 -10.37 -7.80
CA ASN A 507 -10.58 -9.63 -8.91
C ASN A 507 -9.83 -8.39 -8.41
N ILE A 508 -8.58 -8.25 -8.84
CA ILE A 508 -7.68 -7.16 -8.42
C ILE A 508 -8.21 -5.77 -8.81
N ARG A 509 -9.04 -5.67 -9.88
CA ARG A 509 -9.70 -4.42 -10.29
C ARG A 509 -10.68 -3.88 -9.24
N ASP A 510 -11.05 -4.71 -8.26
CA ASP A 510 -12.02 -4.36 -7.23
C ASP A 510 -11.38 -3.87 -5.93
N VAL A 511 -10.05 -3.98 -5.78
CA VAL A 511 -9.34 -3.52 -4.58
C VAL A 511 -8.50 -2.26 -4.80
N ILE A 512 -8.50 -1.72 -6.00
CA ILE A 512 -7.92 -0.42 -6.33
C ILE A 512 -9.02 0.56 -6.73
N PRO A 513 -8.96 1.86 -6.34
CA PRO A 513 -10.03 2.83 -6.63
C PRO A 513 -10.36 2.97 -8.12
N PHE A 514 -9.35 3.15 -8.95
CA PHE A 514 -9.46 3.33 -10.40
C PHE A 514 -8.49 2.39 -11.11
N PRO A 515 -8.92 1.18 -11.50
CA PRO A 515 -8.03 0.19 -12.11
C PRO A 515 -7.52 0.63 -13.47
N ARG A 516 -6.27 0.30 -13.78
CA ARG A 516 -5.66 0.42 -15.09
C ARG A 516 -5.38 -0.98 -15.64
N ALA A 517 -5.94 -1.28 -16.79
CA ALA A 517 -5.81 -2.58 -17.46
C ALA A 517 -5.92 -2.37 -18.99
N PRO A 518 -5.60 -3.37 -19.81
CA PRO A 518 -5.79 -3.25 -21.26
C PRO A 518 -7.21 -2.76 -21.61
N LYS A 519 -7.28 -1.67 -22.39
CA LYS A 519 -8.51 -0.97 -22.79
C LYS A 519 -9.34 -0.36 -21.65
N LEU A 520 -8.76 -0.16 -20.48
CA LEU A 520 -9.42 0.43 -19.31
C LEU A 520 -8.54 1.54 -18.72
N ALA A 521 -8.84 2.78 -19.05
CA ALA A 521 -8.19 3.98 -18.55
C ALA A 521 -9.19 5.14 -18.33
N ASP A 522 -10.47 4.81 -18.22
CA ASP A 522 -11.53 5.77 -17.89
C ASP A 522 -11.34 6.30 -16.46
N PHE A 523 -11.67 7.56 -16.23
CA PHE A 523 -11.49 8.32 -14.96
C PHE A 523 -10.09 8.85 -14.71
#